data_d04bf308e8d43da20c6e03e2aade9411
#
_entry.id   d04bf308e8d43da20c6e03e2aade9411
#
_cell.length_a   1.000
_cell.length_b   1.000
_cell.length_c   1.000
_cell.angle_alpha   90.00
_cell.angle_beta   90.00
_cell.angle_gamma   90.00
#
_symmetry.space_group_name_H-M   'P 1'
#
loop_
_entity.id
_entity.type
_entity.pdbx_description
1 polymer ?
#
loop_
_entity_poly.entity_id
_entity_poly.type
_entity_poly.pdbx_seq_one_letter_code
_entity_poly.pdbx_strand_id
1 'polypeptide(L)'
;HLPGMMASKTRIPVVGVPIQTRALSGVDSLYSIVQMPKGFPVATMAIGGGANAGLMAAQMLAVSDPALAARVDAWREALSASIAEEPVDE
;
A
#
# COMPACT_ATOMS: atom_id res chain seq x y z
N HIS A 1 8.22 12.62 -7.48
CA HIS A 1 6.76 12.58 -7.58
C HIS A 1 6.25 11.65 -8.69
N LEU A 2 6.85 10.49 -8.79
CA LEU A 2 6.52 9.53 -9.83
C LEU A 2 5.07 9.01 -9.76
N PRO A 3 4.51 8.67 -8.57
CA PRO A 3 3.14 8.17 -8.52
C PRO A 3 2.11 9.12 -9.11
N GLY A 4 2.24 10.41 -8.85
CA GLY A 4 1.33 11.41 -9.41
C GLY A 4 1.42 11.51 -10.92
N MET A 5 2.63 11.45 -11.46
CA MET A 5 2.84 11.45 -12.92
C MET A 5 2.22 10.20 -13.56
N MET A 6 2.38 9.05 -12.93
CA MET A 6 1.76 7.81 -13.41
C MET A 6 0.25 7.90 -13.38
N ALA A 7 -0.34 8.39 -12.29
CA ALA A 7 -1.79 8.52 -12.14
C ALA A 7 -2.40 9.42 -13.20
N SER A 8 -1.67 10.44 -13.65
CA SER A 8 -2.15 11.37 -14.68
C SER A 8 -2.18 10.77 -16.08
N LYS A 9 -1.55 9.62 -16.28
CA LYS A 9 -1.35 9.01 -17.60
C LYS A 9 -2.04 7.66 -17.81
N THR A 10 -2.74 7.17 -16.79
CA THR A 10 -3.37 5.85 -16.86
C THR A 10 -4.65 5.82 -16.05
N ARG A 11 -5.61 4.97 -16.45
CA ARG A 11 -6.78 4.64 -15.64
C ARG A 11 -6.52 3.51 -14.64
N ILE A 12 -5.36 2.87 -14.74
CA ILE A 12 -4.99 1.80 -13.81
C ILE A 12 -4.75 2.39 -12.43
N PRO A 13 -5.28 1.76 -11.36
CA PRO A 13 -5.04 2.25 -10.01
C PRO A 13 -3.54 2.37 -9.70
N VAL A 14 -3.17 3.49 -9.13
CA VAL A 14 -1.79 3.77 -8.74
C VAL A 14 -1.70 3.79 -7.22
N VAL A 15 -0.77 3.02 -6.67
CA VAL A 15 -0.48 2.97 -5.23
C VAL A 15 0.87 3.61 -5.01
N GLY A 16 0.90 4.64 -4.17
CA GLY A 16 2.13 5.36 -3.84
C GLY A 16 2.62 5.04 -2.44
N VAL A 17 3.95 4.93 -2.30
CA VAL A 17 4.60 4.71 -1.01
C VAL A 17 5.55 5.87 -0.75
N PRO A 18 5.27 6.70 0.27
CA PRO A 18 6.21 7.76 0.64
C PRO A 18 7.51 7.16 1.16
N ILE A 19 8.63 7.72 0.74
CA ILE A 19 9.95 7.29 1.18
C ILE A 19 10.33 8.10 2.42
N GLN A 20 10.93 7.44 3.40
CA GLN A 20 11.46 8.11 4.58
C GLN A 20 12.65 8.98 4.19
N THR A 21 12.59 10.26 4.54
CA THR A 21 13.69 11.20 4.32
C THR A 21 14.38 11.55 5.63
N ARG A 22 15.60 12.07 5.54
CA ARG A 22 16.38 12.45 6.72
C ARG A 22 15.75 13.63 7.47
N ALA A 23 15.25 14.60 6.74
CA ALA A 23 14.84 15.89 7.31
C ALA A 23 13.51 15.81 8.05
N LEU A 24 12.51 15.12 7.47
CA LEU A 24 11.14 15.12 7.96
C LEU A 24 10.58 13.71 8.15
N SER A 25 11.44 12.69 8.22
CA SER A 25 11.06 11.28 8.41
C SER A 25 10.02 10.78 7.38
N GLY A 26 10.04 11.34 6.18
CA GLY A 26 9.12 10.97 5.10
C GLY A 26 7.87 11.82 4.99
N VAL A 27 7.66 12.79 5.88
CA VAL A 27 6.46 13.65 5.85
C VAL A 27 6.40 14.49 4.58
N ASP A 28 7.53 14.97 4.10
CA ASP A 28 7.62 15.70 2.83
C ASP A 28 7.23 14.83 1.64
N SER A 29 7.70 13.58 1.61
CA SER A 29 7.33 12.62 0.57
C SER A 29 5.84 12.28 0.65
N LEU A 30 5.30 12.06 1.85
CA LEU A 30 3.89 11.82 2.07
C LEU A 30 3.06 12.99 1.53
N TYR A 31 3.45 14.21 1.87
CA TYR A 31 2.73 15.40 1.46
C TYR A 31 2.66 15.53 -0.06
N SER A 32 3.76 15.22 -0.76
CA SER A 32 3.79 15.32 -2.23
C SER A 32 2.90 14.29 -2.92
N ILE A 33 2.67 13.13 -2.30
CA ILE A 33 1.83 12.07 -2.87
C ILE A 33 0.35 12.30 -2.55
N VAL A 34 0.04 12.77 -1.34
CA VAL A 34 -1.33 12.95 -0.87
C VAL A 34 -2.03 14.11 -1.60
N GLN A 35 -1.29 15.15 -1.94
CA GLN A 35 -1.83 16.35 -2.58
C GLN A 35 -2.06 16.14 -4.08
N MET A 36 -3.06 15.31 -4.41
CA MET A 36 -3.42 15.06 -5.81
C MET A 36 -4.63 15.89 -6.22
N PRO A 37 -4.66 16.42 -7.45
CA PRO A 37 -5.81 17.16 -7.94
C PRO A 37 -7.01 16.24 -8.17
N LYS A 38 -8.19 16.83 -8.15
CA LYS A 38 -9.43 16.12 -8.43
C LYS A 38 -9.35 15.43 -9.79
N GLY A 39 -9.67 14.15 -9.83
CA GLY A 39 -9.66 13.36 -11.05
C GLY A 39 -8.45 12.46 -11.21
N PHE A 40 -7.38 12.66 -10.43
CA PHE A 40 -6.14 11.89 -10.54
C PHE A 40 -5.72 11.33 -9.17
N PRO A 41 -6.49 10.39 -8.59
CA PRO A 41 -6.20 9.88 -7.26
C PRO A 41 -5.02 8.92 -7.24
N VAL A 42 -4.29 8.95 -6.13
CA VAL A 42 -3.25 7.97 -5.81
C VAL A 42 -3.59 7.38 -4.43
N ALA A 43 -3.67 6.04 -4.36
CA ALA A 43 -3.85 5.36 -3.08
C ALA A 43 -2.52 5.39 -2.32
N THR A 44 -2.48 6.11 -1.21
CA THR A 44 -1.24 6.37 -0.49
C THR A 44 -1.11 5.45 0.72
N MET A 45 -0.01 4.73 0.79
CA MET A 45 0.32 3.86 1.92
C MET A 45 1.10 4.64 2.98
N ALA A 46 1.39 3.98 4.09
CA ALA A 46 2.21 4.56 5.14
C ALA A 46 3.64 4.83 4.64
N ILE A 47 4.33 5.74 5.30
CA ILE A 47 5.74 6.02 5.02
C ILE A 47 6.54 4.73 5.17
N GLY A 48 7.27 4.34 4.13
CA GLY A 48 8.03 3.09 4.12
C GLY A 48 7.18 1.83 3.96
N GLY A 49 5.87 1.96 3.70
CA GLY A 49 4.92 0.85 3.69
C GLY A 49 4.86 0.04 2.39
N GLY A 50 6.02 -0.35 1.84
CA GLY A 50 6.07 -1.10 0.57
C GLY A 50 5.40 -2.46 0.63
N ALA A 51 5.54 -3.19 1.75
CA ALA A 51 4.90 -4.49 1.92
C ALA A 51 3.36 -4.37 1.85
N ASN A 52 2.79 -3.40 2.54
CA ASN A 52 1.35 -3.16 2.49
C ASN A 52 0.90 -2.65 1.12
N ALA A 53 1.74 -1.95 0.40
CA ALA A 53 1.43 -1.55 -0.97
C ALA A 53 1.28 -2.76 -1.88
N GLY A 54 2.20 -3.72 -1.80
CA GLY A 54 2.11 -4.97 -2.54
C GLY A 54 0.88 -5.79 -2.15
N LEU A 55 0.58 -5.86 -0.85
CA LEU A 55 -0.61 -6.56 -0.37
C LEU A 55 -1.89 -5.87 -0.86
N MET A 56 -1.95 -4.56 -0.82
CA MET A 56 -3.11 -3.82 -1.32
C MET A 56 -3.32 -4.08 -2.82
N ALA A 57 -2.25 -4.09 -3.60
CA ALA A 57 -2.35 -4.42 -5.03
C ALA A 57 -2.88 -5.84 -5.24
N ALA A 58 -2.39 -6.80 -4.45
CA ALA A 58 -2.90 -8.18 -4.50
C ALA A 58 -4.38 -8.26 -4.13
N GLN A 59 -4.83 -7.52 -3.12
CA GLN A 59 -6.23 -7.45 -2.73
C GLN A 59 -7.10 -6.85 -3.84
N MET A 60 -6.63 -5.83 -4.52
CA MET A 60 -7.35 -5.24 -5.65
C MET A 60 -7.51 -6.25 -6.79
N LEU A 61 -6.44 -6.96 -7.14
CA LEU A 61 -6.49 -7.99 -8.20
C LEU A 61 -7.35 -9.18 -7.78
N ALA A 62 -7.34 -9.52 -6.51
CA ALA A 62 -8.10 -10.66 -5.96
C ALA A 62 -9.61 -10.47 -6.05
N VAL A 63 -10.10 -9.25 -6.20
CA VAL A 63 -11.53 -8.97 -6.35
C VAL A 63 -12.12 -9.77 -7.52
N SER A 64 -11.35 -9.97 -8.59
CA SER A 64 -11.78 -10.71 -9.78
C SER A 64 -10.93 -11.95 -10.07
N ASP A 65 -10.15 -12.41 -9.11
CA ASP A 65 -9.27 -13.58 -9.26
C ASP A 65 -9.41 -14.49 -8.03
N PRO A 66 -10.30 -15.52 -8.08
CA PRO A 66 -10.56 -16.38 -6.93
C PRO A 66 -9.32 -17.15 -6.46
N ALA A 67 -8.43 -17.55 -7.34
CA ALA A 67 -7.22 -18.25 -6.96
C ALA A 67 -6.28 -17.34 -6.15
N LEU A 68 -6.13 -16.08 -6.58
CA LEU A 68 -5.35 -15.10 -5.84
C LEU A 68 -6.02 -14.75 -4.51
N ALA A 69 -7.35 -14.63 -4.49
CA ALA A 69 -8.11 -14.38 -3.27
C ALA A 69 -7.83 -15.46 -2.21
N ALA A 70 -7.84 -16.73 -2.60
CA ALA A 70 -7.53 -17.83 -1.71
C ALA A 70 -6.10 -17.75 -1.15
N ARG A 71 -5.15 -17.34 -1.97
CA ARG A 71 -3.76 -17.17 -1.54
C ARG A 71 -3.59 -16.00 -0.58
N VAL A 72 -4.27 -14.89 -0.82
CA VAL A 72 -4.26 -13.75 0.09
C VAL A 72 -4.88 -14.14 1.44
N ASP A 73 -6.00 -14.84 1.43
CA ASP A 73 -6.66 -15.30 2.66
C ASP A 73 -5.75 -16.23 3.46
N ALA A 74 -5.09 -17.17 2.79
CA ALA A 74 -4.17 -18.10 3.44
C ALA A 74 -2.97 -17.37 4.07
N TRP A 75 -2.43 -16.38 3.37
CA TRP A 75 -1.31 -15.59 3.87
C TRP A 75 -1.72 -14.79 5.11
N ARG A 76 -2.91 -14.19 5.08
CA ARG A 76 -3.44 -13.40 6.21
C ARG A 76 -3.74 -14.27 7.42
N GLU A 77 -4.30 -15.45 7.20
CA GLU A 77 -4.56 -16.43 8.28
C GLU A 77 -3.26 -16.87 8.93
N ALA A 78 -2.23 -17.17 8.14
CA ALA A 78 -0.92 -17.55 8.65
C ALA A 78 -0.28 -16.44 9.48
N LEU A 79 -0.41 -15.20 9.03
CA LEU A 79 0.10 -14.05 9.78
C LEU A 79 -0.66 -13.87 11.09
N SER A 80 -1.98 -13.98 11.10
CA SER A 80 -2.79 -13.87 12.30
C SER A 80 -2.47 -14.96 13.31
N ALA A 81 -2.28 -16.20 12.85
CA ALA A 81 -1.88 -17.31 13.71
C ALA A 81 -0.50 -17.08 14.32
N SER A 82 0.44 -16.58 13.54
CA SER A 82 1.79 -16.23 13.99
C SER A 82 1.76 -15.19 15.12
N ILE A 83 0.96 -14.15 14.95
CA ILE A 83 0.81 -13.11 15.98
C ILE A 83 0.16 -13.66 17.25
N ALA A 84 -0.86 -14.51 17.12
CA ALA A 84 -1.55 -15.09 18.26
C ALA A 84 -0.67 -16.04 19.07
N GLU A 85 0.30 -16.71 18.45
CA GLU A 85 1.25 -17.60 19.11
C GLU A 85 2.36 -16.88 19.85
N GLU A 86 2.63 -15.64 19.48
CA GLU A 86 3.65 -14.81 20.11
C GLU A 86 3.01 -13.83 21.08
N PRO A 87 3.15 -14.06 22.42
CA PRO A 87 2.61 -13.11 23.39
C PRO A 87 3.24 -11.72 23.17
N VAL A 88 2.40 -10.72 23.10
CA VAL A 88 2.87 -9.35 22.99
C VAL A 88 3.00 -8.77 24.38
N ASP A 89 4.20 -8.41 24.77
CA ASP A 89 4.43 -7.68 26.01
C ASP A 89 4.04 -6.21 25.79
N GLU A 90 2.99 -5.80 26.42
CA GLU A 90 2.54 -4.42 26.40
C GLU A 90 3.12 -3.61 27.54
#